data_72ffef1e91f4d6310c2048576771aa21
#
_entry.id   72ffef1e91f4d6310c2048576771aa21
#
_cell.length_a   1.000
_cell.length_b   1.000
_cell.length_c   1.000
_cell.angle_alpha   90.00
_cell.angle_beta   90.00
_cell.angle_gamma   90.00
#
_symmetry.space_group_name_H-M   'P 1'
#
loop_
_entity.id
_entity.type
_entity.pdbx_description
1 polymer ?
#
loop_
_entity_poly.entity_id
_entity_poly.type
_entity_poly.pdbx_seq_one_letter_code
_entity_poly.pdbx_strand_id
1 'polypeptide(L)'
;FSKSEIVKYYHVNPEKITVVYNAWQHMQRVRPDPMLFGEYSKWPQLKKGEYYFSMSNLLKNKNFPWVLRAAQSKPQVMFAIAGGGSLAKEAAALGLDHLNNVMYLGYVTDGEAKSLMENCKAFLFPTLYEGFGIPPLEAIACGAPRVMVSNTPCMREIYGSHADYIDLSTNHGSVDHVTPGRDAAAVLQKYSWEGSARRMLE
;
A
#
# COMPACT_ATOMS: atom_id res chain seq x y z
N PHE A 1 10.02 8.64 -12.96
CA PHE A 1 9.34 7.49 -13.61
C PHE A 1 8.30 7.96 -14.61
N SER A 2 7.16 8.55 -14.20
CA SER A 2 6.08 8.92 -15.13
C SER A 2 6.53 9.84 -16.27
N LYS A 3 7.40 10.84 -15.99
CA LYS A 3 7.97 11.71 -17.04
C LYS A 3 8.76 10.90 -18.06
N SER A 4 9.62 9.97 -17.62
CA SER A 4 10.41 9.13 -18.52
C SER A 4 9.53 8.21 -19.37
N GLU A 5 8.45 7.66 -18.82
CA GLU A 5 7.50 6.83 -19.56
C GLU A 5 6.74 7.66 -20.63
N ILE A 6 6.28 8.87 -20.28
CA ILE A 6 5.62 9.77 -21.23
C ILE A 6 6.57 10.13 -22.39
N VAL A 7 7.81 10.51 -22.09
CA VAL A 7 8.81 10.83 -23.13
C VAL A 7 9.05 9.62 -24.02
N LYS A 8 9.22 8.43 -23.42
CA LYS A 8 9.50 7.19 -24.15
C LYS A 8 8.38 6.77 -25.09
N TYR A 9 7.15 6.80 -24.64
CA TYR A 9 6.03 6.23 -25.41
C TYR A 9 5.33 7.25 -26.30
N TYR A 10 5.33 8.52 -25.92
CA TYR A 10 4.64 9.58 -26.66
C TYR A 10 5.58 10.56 -27.37
N HIS A 11 6.90 10.37 -27.23
CA HIS A 11 7.93 11.20 -27.88
C HIS A 11 7.77 12.71 -27.59
N VAL A 12 7.23 13.06 -26.43
CA VAL A 12 7.04 14.44 -26.00
C VAL A 12 8.39 15.04 -25.57
N ASN A 13 8.63 16.30 -25.92
CA ASN A 13 9.82 17.01 -25.46
C ASN A 13 9.83 17.05 -23.91
N PRO A 14 10.86 16.51 -23.23
CA PRO A 14 10.94 16.46 -21.77
C PRO A 14 10.91 17.82 -21.09
N GLU A 15 11.30 18.90 -21.77
CA GLU A 15 11.22 20.27 -21.24
C GLU A 15 9.78 20.77 -21.03
N LYS A 16 8.82 20.17 -21.76
CA LYS A 16 7.39 20.48 -21.60
C LYS A 16 6.73 19.74 -20.44
N ILE A 17 7.46 18.88 -19.72
CA ILE A 17 6.91 18.05 -18.65
C ILE A 17 7.53 18.46 -17.32
N THR A 18 6.72 19.10 -16.48
CA THR A 18 7.07 19.37 -15.07
C THR A 18 6.51 18.26 -14.19
N VAL A 19 7.35 17.69 -13.32
CA VAL A 19 6.93 16.68 -12.34
C VAL A 19 6.48 17.39 -11.08
N VAL A 20 5.23 17.12 -10.69
CA VAL A 20 4.65 17.53 -9.40
C VAL A 20 4.26 16.27 -8.64
N TYR A 21 4.77 16.13 -7.43
CA TYR A 21 4.55 14.93 -6.62
C TYR A 21 3.27 15.04 -5.79
N ASN A 22 2.67 13.90 -5.48
CA ASN A 22 1.64 13.79 -4.44
C ASN A 22 2.26 13.91 -3.05
N ALA A 23 1.40 14.07 -2.03
CA ALA A 23 1.84 14.22 -0.65
C ALA A 23 0.85 13.53 0.32
N TRP A 24 1.05 13.67 1.62
CA TRP A 24 0.42 12.88 2.68
C TRP A 24 -0.31 13.69 3.76
N GLN A 25 -0.15 15.03 3.81
CA GLN A 25 -0.62 15.86 4.94
C GLN A 25 -2.14 15.82 5.15
N HIS A 26 -2.91 15.37 4.16
CA HIS A 26 -4.35 15.13 4.33
C HIS A 26 -4.63 14.12 5.45
N MET A 27 -3.72 13.14 5.68
CA MET A 27 -3.85 12.17 6.76
C MET A 27 -3.74 12.77 8.17
N GLN A 28 -3.18 13.98 8.31
CA GLN A 28 -3.16 14.69 9.60
C GLN A 28 -4.55 15.11 10.07
N ARG A 29 -5.49 15.32 9.15
CA ARG A 29 -6.88 15.72 9.44
C ARG A 29 -7.79 14.53 9.68
N VAL A 30 -7.39 13.34 9.29
CA VAL A 30 -8.14 12.11 9.51
C VAL A 30 -8.01 11.69 10.96
N ARG A 31 -9.13 11.45 11.64
CA ARG A 31 -9.15 10.86 12.98
C ARG A 31 -9.27 9.35 12.86
N PRO A 32 -8.45 8.56 13.57
CA PRO A 32 -8.61 7.11 13.58
C PRO A 32 -9.95 6.73 14.20
N ASP A 33 -10.54 5.64 13.73
CA ASP A 33 -11.76 5.09 14.30
C ASP A 33 -11.45 4.39 15.64
N PRO A 34 -11.94 4.91 16.80
CA PRO A 34 -11.66 4.34 18.10
C PRO A 34 -12.36 3.01 18.34
N MET A 35 -13.43 2.71 17.58
CA MET A 35 -14.26 1.51 17.76
C MET A 35 -13.76 0.31 16.95
N LEU A 36 -12.77 0.50 16.06
CA LEU A 36 -12.36 -0.53 15.14
C LEU A 36 -11.84 -1.82 15.82
N PHE A 37 -11.24 -1.70 16.99
CA PHE A 37 -10.70 -2.83 17.78
C PHE A 37 -11.45 -3.03 19.12
N GLY A 38 -12.63 -2.43 19.25
CA GLY A 38 -13.46 -2.55 20.44
C GLY A 38 -14.39 -3.78 20.43
N GLU A 39 -15.17 -3.93 21.49
CA GLU A 39 -16.16 -5.00 21.67
C GLU A 39 -17.19 -5.04 20.52
N TYR A 40 -17.54 -3.86 19.99
CA TYR A 40 -18.53 -3.70 18.90
C TYR A 40 -17.89 -3.53 17.52
N SER A 41 -16.65 -4.02 17.35
CA SER A 41 -15.95 -3.94 16.07
C SER A 41 -16.70 -4.69 14.97
N LYS A 42 -16.73 -4.12 13.77
CA LYS A 42 -17.17 -4.83 12.55
C LYS A 42 -16.31 -6.06 12.24
N TRP A 43 -15.07 -6.07 12.72
CA TRP A 43 -14.07 -7.09 12.42
C TRP A 43 -13.41 -7.60 13.71
N PRO A 44 -14.16 -8.30 14.59
CA PRO A 44 -13.66 -8.73 15.90
C PRO A 44 -12.48 -9.72 15.82
N GLN A 45 -12.24 -10.32 14.65
CA GLN A 45 -11.11 -11.22 14.40
C GLN A 45 -9.80 -10.48 14.23
N LEU A 46 -9.82 -9.17 13.88
CA LEU A 46 -8.61 -8.37 13.74
C LEU A 46 -8.10 -7.93 15.10
N LYS A 47 -6.86 -8.27 15.41
CA LYS A 47 -6.16 -7.86 16.61
C LYS A 47 -4.98 -6.95 16.27
N LYS A 48 -4.75 -5.93 17.09
CA LYS A 48 -3.64 -4.99 16.91
C LYS A 48 -2.31 -5.72 16.82
N GLY A 49 -1.51 -5.41 15.81
CA GLY A 49 -0.19 -6.00 15.60
C GLY A 49 -0.18 -7.42 15.03
N GLU A 50 -1.34 -8.05 14.82
CA GLU A 50 -1.42 -9.47 14.43
C GLU A 50 -1.85 -9.69 12.97
N TYR A 51 -2.02 -8.65 12.16
CA TYR A 51 -2.44 -8.78 10.77
C TYR A 51 -1.58 -7.96 9.80
N TYR A 52 -1.45 -8.44 8.58
CA TYR A 52 -0.99 -7.66 7.44
C TYR A 52 -2.16 -6.90 6.83
N PHE A 53 -1.93 -5.67 6.38
CA PHE A 53 -2.96 -4.85 5.77
C PHE A 53 -2.59 -4.44 4.35
N SER A 54 -3.55 -4.53 3.43
CA SER A 54 -3.42 -4.02 2.07
C SER A 54 -4.69 -3.29 1.68
N MET A 55 -4.56 -2.16 0.98
CA MET A 55 -5.69 -1.34 0.55
C MET A 55 -5.50 -0.83 -0.86
N SER A 56 -6.45 -1.14 -1.74
CA SER A 56 -6.54 -0.57 -3.09
C SER A 56 -7.84 -0.99 -3.79
N ASN A 57 -8.07 -0.50 -5.01
CA ASN A 57 -9.04 -1.13 -5.91
C ASN A 57 -8.50 -2.49 -6.44
N LEU A 58 -9.39 -3.31 -7.01
CA LEU A 58 -9.04 -4.66 -7.50
C LEU A 58 -8.50 -4.67 -8.94
N LEU A 59 -7.85 -3.61 -9.40
CA LEU A 59 -7.21 -3.60 -10.71
C LEU A 59 -6.00 -4.53 -10.73
N LYS A 60 -5.74 -5.15 -11.87
CA LYS A 60 -4.66 -6.15 -12.06
C LYS A 60 -3.28 -5.64 -11.64
N ASN A 61 -3.00 -4.35 -11.85
CA ASN A 61 -1.72 -3.75 -11.46
C ASN A 61 -1.52 -3.69 -9.93
N LYS A 62 -2.56 -3.85 -9.12
CA LYS A 62 -2.46 -3.88 -7.65
C LYS A 62 -2.01 -5.23 -7.09
N ASN A 63 -2.01 -6.26 -7.92
CA ASN A 63 -1.40 -7.56 -7.66
C ASN A 63 -1.88 -8.26 -6.37
N PHE A 64 -3.19 -8.22 -6.09
CA PHE A 64 -3.78 -8.98 -4.98
C PHE A 64 -3.51 -10.50 -5.02
N PRO A 65 -3.33 -11.14 -6.18
CA PRO A 65 -2.83 -12.51 -6.23
C PRO A 65 -1.56 -12.76 -5.41
N TRP A 66 -0.65 -11.79 -5.35
CA TRP A 66 0.53 -11.88 -4.50
C TRP A 66 0.17 -11.89 -3.01
N VAL A 67 -0.80 -11.04 -2.59
CA VAL A 67 -1.27 -11.00 -1.19
C VAL A 67 -1.93 -12.32 -0.80
N LEU A 68 -2.74 -12.92 -1.68
CA LEU A 68 -3.36 -14.22 -1.43
C LEU A 68 -2.32 -15.34 -1.28
N ARG A 69 -1.29 -15.35 -2.12
CA ARG A 69 -0.17 -16.30 -1.99
C ARG A 69 0.62 -16.07 -0.71
N ALA A 70 0.82 -14.82 -0.30
CA ALA A 70 1.44 -14.49 0.98
C ALA A 70 0.62 -15.05 2.15
N ALA A 71 -0.71 -14.92 2.09
CA ALA A 71 -1.60 -15.48 3.09
C ALA A 71 -1.53 -17.02 3.12
N GLN A 72 -1.47 -17.66 1.96
CA GLN A 72 -1.28 -19.13 1.86
C GLN A 72 0.02 -19.59 2.52
N SER A 73 1.11 -18.83 2.35
CA SER A 73 2.42 -19.15 2.93
C SER A 73 2.51 -18.88 4.44
N LYS A 74 1.55 -18.14 5.01
CA LYS A 74 1.51 -17.74 6.43
C LYS A 74 0.12 -17.98 7.05
N PRO A 75 -0.33 -19.23 7.12
CA PRO A 75 -1.70 -19.56 7.56
C PRO A 75 -2.02 -19.12 9.00
N GLN A 76 -1.01 -18.86 9.82
CA GLN A 76 -1.14 -18.44 11.21
C GLN A 76 -1.31 -16.91 11.38
N VAL A 77 -1.22 -16.11 10.29
CA VAL A 77 -1.34 -14.65 10.35
C VAL A 77 -2.50 -14.18 9.50
N MET A 78 -3.30 -13.26 10.01
CA MET A 78 -4.43 -12.66 9.29
C MET A 78 -3.94 -11.67 8.22
N PHE A 79 -4.58 -11.68 7.07
CA PHE A 79 -4.40 -10.71 5.99
C PHE A 79 -5.72 -9.97 5.79
N ALA A 80 -5.74 -8.69 6.13
CA ALA A 80 -6.89 -7.80 5.95
C ALA A 80 -6.73 -7.02 4.64
N ILE A 81 -7.73 -7.09 3.77
CA ILE A 81 -7.72 -6.45 2.45
C ILE A 81 -8.92 -5.52 2.34
N ALA A 82 -8.67 -4.22 2.17
CA ALA A 82 -9.69 -3.21 1.94
C ALA A 82 -9.71 -2.73 0.50
N GLY A 83 -10.91 -2.37 0.01
CA GLY A 83 -11.12 -1.79 -1.31
C GLY A 83 -12.44 -2.17 -1.94
N GLY A 84 -12.79 -1.52 -3.06
CA GLY A 84 -14.01 -1.82 -3.80
C GLY A 84 -13.88 -3.07 -4.66
N GLY A 85 -14.98 -3.85 -4.80
CA GLY A 85 -15.05 -5.07 -5.60
C GLY A 85 -15.09 -6.34 -4.75
N SER A 86 -14.86 -7.50 -5.38
CA SER A 86 -14.85 -8.79 -4.70
C SER A 86 -13.65 -9.61 -5.13
N LEU A 87 -12.81 -9.99 -4.18
CA LEU A 87 -11.68 -10.91 -4.41
C LEU A 87 -12.11 -12.38 -4.61
N ALA A 88 -13.37 -12.71 -4.36
CA ALA A 88 -13.82 -14.11 -4.40
C ALA A 88 -13.57 -14.78 -5.76
N LYS A 89 -13.82 -14.06 -6.87
CA LYS A 89 -13.56 -14.60 -8.22
C LYS A 89 -12.07 -14.82 -8.48
N GLU A 90 -11.23 -13.88 -8.04
CA GLU A 90 -9.77 -13.97 -8.19
C GLU A 90 -9.19 -15.07 -7.31
N ALA A 91 -9.64 -15.16 -6.07
CA ALA A 91 -9.24 -16.21 -5.15
C ALA A 91 -9.63 -17.61 -5.71
N ALA A 92 -10.86 -17.78 -6.18
CA ALA A 92 -11.32 -19.02 -6.79
C ALA A 92 -10.53 -19.39 -8.06
N ALA A 93 -10.23 -18.42 -8.92
CA ALA A 93 -9.43 -18.65 -10.12
C ALA A 93 -7.99 -19.10 -9.81
N LEU A 94 -7.48 -18.79 -8.62
CA LEU A 94 -6.17 -19.23 -8.13
C LEU A 94 -6.24 -20.49 -7.26
N GLY A 95 -7.44 -21.02 -6.97
CA GLY A 95 -7.65 -22.10 -6.01
C GLY A 95 -7.34 -21.71 -4.56
N LEU A 96 -7.45 -20.41 -4.24
CA LEU A 96 -7.12 -19.82 -2.93
C LEU A 96 -8.35 -19.29 -2.17
N ASP A 97 -9.55 -19.66 -2.61
CA ASP A 97 -10.82 -19.29 -1.98
C ASP A 97 -11.10 -19.99 -0.65
N HIS A 98 -10.31 -21.03 -0.32
CA HIS A 98 -10.37 -21.78 0.93
C HIS A 98 -9.55 -21.16 2.08
N LEU A 99 -8.85 -20.04 1.86
CA LEU A 99 -7.99 -19.45 2.88
C LEU A 99 -8.82 -18.82 4.01
N ASN A 100 -8.64 -19.33 5.21
CA ASN A 100 -9.35 -18.87 6.43
C ASN A 100 -8.68 -17.65 7.09
N ASN A 101 -7.49 -17.29 6.65
CA ASN A 101 -6.69 -16.18 7.18
C ASN A 101 -6.69 -14.94 6.26
N VAL A 102 -7.61 -14.86 5.32
CA VAL A 102 -7.85 -13.67 4.50
C VAL A 102 -9.20 -13.07 4.86
N MET A 103 -9.19 -11.81 5.24
CA MET A 103 -10.40 -11.06 5.53
C MET A 103 -10.55 -9.92 4.53
N TYR A 104 -11.59 -9.98 3.72
CA TYR A 104 -11.94 -8.92 2.81
C TYR A 104 -12.89 -7.93 3.50
N LEU A 105 -12.41 -6.70 3.73
CA LEU A 105 -13.12 -5.69 4.51
C LEU A 105 -14.11 -4.88 3.66
N GLY A 106 -14.02 -4.98 2.32
CA GLY A 106 -14.77 -4.11 1.43
C GLY A 106 -14.30 -2.67 1.50
N TYR A 107 -15.23 -1.73 1.32
CA TYR A 107 -14.95 -0.30 1.49
C TYR A 107 -14.76 0.02 2.97
N VAL A 108 -13.71 0.76 3.26
CA VAL A 108 -13.41 1.31 4.59
C VAL A 108 -13.38 2.83 4.53
N THR A 109 -13.85 3.49 5.58
CA THR A 109 -13.73 4.96 5.72
C THR A 109 -12.29 5.36 5.96
N ASP A 110 -11.95 6.64 5.77
CA ASP A 110 -10.59 7.15 6.03
C ASP A 110 -10.16 6.92 7.49
N GLY A 111 -11.08 7.06 8.45
CA GLY A 111 -10.81 6.79 9.86
C GLY A 111 -10.53 5.31 10.14
N GLU A 112 -11.30 4.40 9.55
CA GLU A 112 -11.05 2.96 9.61
C GLU A 112 -9.72 2.60 8.94
N ALA A 113 -9.45 3.14 7.75
CA ALA A 113 -8.19 2.93 7.02
C ALA A 113 -6.97 3.38 7.86
N LYS A 114 -7.05 4.56 8.47
CA LYS A 114 -6.02 5.06 9.37
C LYS A 114 -5.80 4.13 10.55
N SER A 115 -6.85 3.72 11.24
CA SER A 115 -6.75 2.77 12.37
C SER A 115 -6.17 1.43 11.94
N LEU A 116 -6.52 0.93 10.73
CA LEU A 116 -5.96 -0.30 10.18
C LEU A 116 -4.46 -0.17 9.87
N MET A 117 -4.03 0.96 9.31
CA MET A 117 -2.62 1.24 9.03
C MET A 117 -1.79 1.37 10.30
N GLU A 118 -2.27 2.13 11.31
CA GLU A 118 -1.60 2.33 12.59
C GLU A 118 -1.35 1.03 13.37
N ASN A 119 -2.27 0.08 13.24
CA ASN A 119 -2.29 -1.12 14.08
C ASN A 119 -2.00 -2.42 13.32
N CYS A 120 -1.60 -2.36 12.05
CA CYS A 120 -1.19 -3.56 11.32
C CYS A 120 0.23 -4.01 11.74
N LYS A 121 0.57 -5.27 11.44
CA LYS A 121 1.94 -5.78 11.52
C LYS A 121 2.83 -5.18 10.44
N ALA A 122 2.29 -5.07 9.24
CA ALA A 122 2.87 -4.32 8.13
C ALA A 122 1.78 -3.96 7.11
N PHE A 123 1.97 -2.82 6.44
CA PHE A 123 1.19 -2.44 5.27
C PHE A 123 1.85 -3.02 4.01
N LEU A 124 1.05 -3.70 3.17
CA LEU A 124 1.52 -4.38 1.95
C LEU A 124 1.04 -3.66 0.70
N PHE A 125 1.96 -3.35 -0.20
CA PHE A 125 1.65 -2.71 -1.48
C PHE A 125 2.44 -3.36 -2.63
N PRO A 126 2.08 -4.60 -3.03
CA PRO A 126 2.82 -5.38 -4.01
C PRO A 126 2.47 -5.02 -5.47
N THR A 127 2.26 -3.75 -5.75
CA THR A 127 1.80 -3.26 -7.06
C THR A 127 2.81 -3.57 -8.18
N LEU A 128 2.30 -3.85 -9.37
CA LEU A 128 3.13 -4.09 -10.57
C LEU A 128 3.51 -2.77 -11.26
N TYR A 129 2.65 -1.77 -11.17
CA TYR A 129 2.83 -0.50 -11.88
C TYR A 129 2.07 0.63 -11.17
N GLU A 130 2.74 1.74 -10.93
CA GLU A 130 2.17 2.96 -10.33
C GLU A 130 2.79 4.22 -10.94
N GLY A 131 2.08 5.34 -10.83
CA GLY A 131 2.63 6.66 -11.10
C GLY A 131 3.33 7.28 -9.89
N PHE A 132 2.85 6.97 -8.66
CA PHE A 132 3.39 7.45 -7.40
C PHE A 132 3.25 6.42 -6.27
N GLY A 133 2.04 5.88 -6.04
CA GLY A 133 1.76 4.99 -4.93
C GLY A 133 1.52 5.75 -3.62
N ILE A 134 0.40 6.49 -3.53
CA ILE A 134 0.05 7.28 -2.33
C ILE A 134 -0.17 6.38 -1.10
N PRO A 135 -0.88 5.24 -1.15
CA PRO A 135 -1.23 4.47 0.05
C PRO A 135 -0.05 4.07 0.95
N PRO A 136 1.14 3.67 0.44
CA PRO A 136 2.28 3.43 1.31
C PRO A 136 2.78 4.70 2.03
N LEU A 137 2.70 5.88 1.38
CA LEU A 137 3.08 7.14 2.01
C LEU A 137 2.09 7.52 3.12
N GLU A 138 0.79 7.27 2.91
CA GLU A 138 -0.25 7.41 3.92
C GLU A 138 -0.01 6.46 5.10
N ALA A 139 0.33 5.20 4.83
CA ALA A 139 0.62 4.22 5.88
C ALA A 139 1.83 4.65 6.74
N ILE A 140 2.90 5.17 6.12
CA ILE A 140 4.03 5.75 6.86
C ILE A 140 3.58 6.94 7.71
N ALA A 141 2.78 7.84 7.14
CA ALA A 141 2.26 9.03 7.84
C ALA A 141 1.34 8.68 9.01
N CYS A 142 0.64 7.54 8.92
CA CYS A 142 -0.19 6.98 9.99
C CYS A 142 0.63 6.25 11.06
N GLY A 143 1.94 6.05 10.86
CA GLY A 143 2.78 5.34 11.82
C GLY A 143 2.68 3.81 11.71
N ALA A 144 2.35 3.27 10.53
CA ALA A 144 2.42 1.84 10.29
C ALA A 144 3.81 1.29 10.66
N PRO A 145 3.91 0.22 11.47
CA PRO A 145 5.19 -0.28 11.98
C PRO A 145 6.17 -0.68 10.87
N ARG A 146 5.64 -1.19 9.75
CA ARG A 146 6.39 -1.52 8.54
C ARG A 146 5.56 -1.21 7.32
N VAL A 147 6.22 -0.78 6.25
CA VAL A 147 5.60 -0.56 4.94
C VAL A 147 6.41 -1.29 3.89
N MET A 148 5.77 -2.27 3.27
CA MET A 148 6.36 -3.15 2.27
C MET A 148 5.81 -2.79 0.89
N VAL A 149 6.68 -2.37 -0.01
CA VAL A 149 6.33 -2.00 -1.39
C VAL A 149 7.04 -2.89 -2.40
N SER A 150 6.48 -3.02 -3.58
CA SER A 150 7.16 -3.74 -4.66
C SER A 150 8.47 -3.08 -5.08
N ASN A 151 9.45 -3.89 -5.46
CA ASN A 151 10.73 -3.42 -6.00
C ASN A 151 10.59 -2.98 -7.47
N THR A 152 9.77 -1.96 -7.72
CA THR A 152 9.55 -1.37 -9.05
C THR A 152 10.25 -0.01 -9.18
N PRO A 153 10.56 0.46 -10.40
CA PRO A 153 11.22 1.75 -10.61
C PRO A 153 10.51 2.93 -9.95
N CYS A 154 9.16 2.96 -10.02
CA CYS A 154 8.38 4.01 -9.37
C CYS A 154 8.52 3.97 -7.84
N MET A 155 8.39 2.79 -7.21
CA MET A 155 8.54 2.66 -5.76
C MET A 155 9.96 3.02 -5.31
N ARG A 156 10.97 2.66 -6.09
CA ARG A 156 12.37 3.06 -5.82
C ARG A 156 12.59 4.57 -5.91
N GLU A 157 11.97 5.23 -6.90
CA GLU A 157 12.03 6.70 -7.04
C GLU A 157 11.42 7.39 -5.81
N ILE A 158 10.23 6.95 -5.38
CA ILE A 158 9.46 7.61 -4.33
C ILE A 158 10.04 7.30 -2.94
N TYR A 159 10.25 6.03 -2.64
CA TYR A 159 10.57 5.56 -1.28
C TYR A 159 12.08 5.40 -1.05
N GLY A 160 12.91 5.27 -2.10
CA GLY A 160 14.37 5.13 -1.96
C GLY A 160 14.76 3.99 -1.02
N SER A 161 15.38 4.31 0.11
CA SER A 161 15.72 3.36 1.18
C SER A 161 14.73 3.36 2.35
N HIS A 162 13.56 4.02 2.22
CA HIS A 162 12.66 4.29 3.33
C HIS A 162 11.46 3.31 3.41
N ALA A 163 11.41 2.28 2.58
CA ALA A 163 10.40 1.23 2.65
C ALA A 163 11.07 -0.14 2.53
N ASP A 164 10.41 -1.18 3.01
CA ASP A 164 10.81 -2.56 2.77
C ASP A 164 10.42 -2.96 1.34
N TYR A 165 11.30 -3.68 0.63
CA TYR A 165 11.05 -4.03 -0.77
C TYR A 165 10.72 -5.50 -0.96
N ILE A 166 9.55 -5.74 -1.55
CA ILE A 166 9.04 -7.06 -1.94
C ILE A 166 9.65 -7.43 -3.29
N ASP A 167 10.25 -8.60 -3.39
CA ASP A 167 10.64 -9.19 -4.66
C ASP A 167 9.44 -9.87 -5.32
N LEU A 168 8.93 -9.28 -6.40
CA LEU A 168 7.80 -9.81 -7.15
C LEU A 168 8.17 -11.03 -8.02
N SER A 169 9.45 -11.31 -8.22
CA SER A 169 9.92 -12.47 -9.00
C SER A 169 9.68 -13.79 -8.26
N THR A 170 9.54 -13.74 -6.95
CA THR A 170 9.19 -14.89 -6.13
C THR A 170 7.69 -15.16 -6.22
N ASN A 171 7.28 -16.22 -6.91
CA ASN A 171 5.88 -16.62 -7.10
C ASN A 171 5.14 -17.01 -5.80
N HIS A 172 5.79 -16.97 -4.65
CA HIS A 172 5.29 -17.54 -3.39
C HIS A 172 4.82 -16.52 -2.37
N GLY A 173 4.75 -15.22 -2.71
CA GLY A 173 4.20 -14.20 -1.81
C GLY A 173 4.91 -14.15 -0.45
N SER A 174 6.24 -14.20 -0.41
CA SER A 174 6.95 -14.19 0.86
C SER A 174 7.02 -12.78 1.45
N VAL A 175 6.46 -12.60 2.64
CA VAL A 175 6.62 -11.37 3.45
C VAL A 175 7.90 -11.40 4.32
N ASP A 176 8.65 -12.48 4.30
CA ASP A 176 9.91 -12.62 5.05
C ASP A 176 11.13 -12.26 4.20
N HIS A 177 11.06 -12.46 2.89
CA HIS A 177 12.14 -12.15 1.96
C HIS A 177 11.97 -10.74 1.39
N VAL A 178 12.27 -9.73 2.22
CA VAL A 178 12.22 -8.32 1.85
C VAL A 178 13.57 -7.67 2.11
N THR A 179 13.95 -6.72 1.26
CA THR A 179 15.09 -5.84 1.54
C THR A 179 14.62 -4.77 2.55
N PRO A 180 15.15 -4.75 3.79
CA PRO A 180 14.69 -3.82 4.80
C PRO A 180 14.92 -2.36 4.41
N GLY A 181 13.93 -1.52 4.70
CA GLY A 181 14.05 -0.07 4.62
C GLY A 181 14.75 0.53 5.86
N ARG A 182 15.08 1.81 5.76
CA ARG A 182 15.66 2.60 6.85
C ARG A 182 14.81 3.84 7.07
N ASP A 183 14.54 4.19 8.33
CA ASP A 183 13.88 5.45 8.69
C ASP A 183 12.71 5.83 7.76
N ALA A 184 11.65 5.03 7.78
CA ALA A 184 10.50 5.22 6.90
C ALA A 184 9.92 6.65 7.02
N ALA A 185 9.96 7.27 8.21
CA ALA A 185 9.44 8.61 8.43
C ALA A 185 10.21 9.70 7.66
N ALA A 186 11.48 9.49 7.33
CA ALA A 186 12.28 10.48 6.60
C ALA A 186 11.73 10.74 5.17
N VAL A 187 11.00 9.79 4.57
CA VAL A 187 10.37 10.02 3.26
C VAL A 187 9.29 11.10 3.31
N LEU A 188 8.63 11.28 4.46
CA LEU A 188 7.57 12.29 4.63
C LEU A 188 8.08 13.72 4.44
N GLN A 189 9.36 13.97 4.71
CA GLN A 189 9.98 15.28 4.55
C GLN A 189 10.18 15.66 3.08
N LYS A 190 10.18 14.69 2.18
CA LYS A 190 10.39 14.91 0.74
C LYS A 190 9.13 15.41 0.01
N TYR A 191 7.95 15.18 0.57
CA TYR A 191 6.69 15.38 -0.13
C TYR A 191 5.72 16.23 0.70
N SER A 192 5.29 17.37 0.14
CA SER A 192 4.28 18.23 0.76
C SER A 192 3.34 18.81 -0.27
N TRP A 193 2.05 18.93 0.07
CA TRP A 193 1.07 19.59 -0.80
C TRP A 193 1.43 21.05 -1.06
N GLU A 194 2.01 21.74 -0.09
CA GLU A 194 2.49 23.11 -0.26
C GLU A 194 3.63 23.18 -1.29
N GLY A 195 4.64 22.32 -1.18
CA GLY A 195 5.73 22.23 -2.15
C GLY A 195 5.23 21.90 -3.56
N SER A 196 4.24 21.00 -3.65
CA SER A 196 3.60 20.65 -4.92
C SER A 196 2.84 21.82 -5.53
N ALA A 197 2.09 22.57 -4.72
CA ALA A 197 1.37 23.76 -5.18
C ALA A 197 2.33 24.87 -5.67
N ARG A 198 3.42 25.13 -4.93
CA ARG A 198 4.45 26.08 -5.37
C ARG A 198 5.05 25.68 -6.72
N ARG A 199 5.35 24.39 -6.89
CA ARG A 199 5.91 23.86 -8.14
C ARG A 199 4.97 23.97 -9.34
N MET A 200 3.66 24.01 -9.11
CA MET A 200 2.65 24.21 -10.17
C MET A 200 2.56 25.69 -10.63
N LEU A 201 3.01 26.63 -9.80
CA LEU A 201 2.96 28.07 -10.09
C LEU A 201 4.24 28.59 -10.79
N GLU A 202 5.30 27.80 -10.80
CA GLU A 202 6.54 28.02 -11.54
C GLU A 202 6.41 27.63 -13.02
#